data_0b47acf8b4d3772e4d08c126137bed24
#
_entry.id   0b47acf8b4d3772e4d08c126137bed24
#
_cell.length_a   1.000
_cell.length_b   1.000
_cell.length_c   1.000
_cell.angle_alpha   90.00
_cell.angle_beta   90.00
_cell.angle_gamma   90.00
#
_symmetry.space_group_name_H-M   'P 1'
#
loop_
_entity.id
_entity.type
_entity.pdbx_description
1 polymer ?
#
loop_
_entity_poly.entity_id
_entity_poly.type
_entity_poly.pdbx_seq_one_letter_code
_entity_poly.pdbx_strand_id
1 'polypeptide(L)'
;WECHCGKYKRGARYKGKICEKCGVEITTSKVRRERMGHVELAAPVSHIWYFRAIPSKMGLLLDISPKLLEKVLYFAQYIVIDPGDTPLAKKQLLTEQQYRDYYEKYENDFTVGIGAEAIKTLLEEIDLEELSAYLKKELQTAQGQRKVRFIKRLEVVEAFRLSGNRPEWMILEALPVIPPDV
;
A
#
# COMPACT_ATOMS: atom_id res chain seq x y z
N TRP A 1 11.75 -19.37 31.54
CA TRP A 1 10.69 -20.39 31.50
C TRP A 1 9.74 -20.21 32.67
N GLU A 2 8.97 -19.12 32.66
CA GLU A 2 7.97 -18.84 33.72
C GLU A 2 6.79 -18.04 33.13
N CYS A 3 5.66 -18.10 33.82
CA CYS A 3 4.52 -17.26 33.50
C CYS A 3 4.51 -15.99 34.37
N HIS A 4 3.70 -14.99 33.99
CA HIS A 4 3.61 -13.71 34.71
C HIS A 4 3.11 -13.86 36.15
N CYS A 5 2.10 -14.69 36.40
CA CYS A 5 1.51 -14.86 37.76
C CYS A 5 2.32 -15.76 38.71
N GLY A 6 3.42 -16.36 38.25
CA GLY A 6 4.27 -17.21 39.04
C GLY A 6 3.74 -18.63 39.35
N LYS A 7 2.59 -19.03 38.76
CA LYS A 7 2.06 -20.40 38.90
C LYS A 7 3.03 -21.44 38.35
N TYR A 8 3.62 -21.14 37.21
CA TYR A 8 4.67 -21.92 36.57
C TYR A 8 5.99 -21.18 36.70
N LYS A 9 6.94 -21.75 37.43
CA LYS A 9 8.29 -21.20 37.63
C LYS A 9 9.31 -22.29 37.35
N ARG A 10 10.48 -21.86 36.87
CA ARG A 10 11.71 -22.64 36.71
C ARG A 10 11.58 -23.94 35.91
N GLY A 11 12.09 -23.90 34.70
CA GLY A 11 12.40 -25.07 33.89
C GLY A 11 11.59 -25.22 32.61
N ALA A 12 12.27 -25.83 31.62
CA ALA A 12 11.73 -26.07 30.29
C ALA A 12 10.59 -27.11 30.25
N ARG A 13 10.23 -27.71 31.38
CA ARG A 13 9.18 -28.73 31.47
C ARG A 13 7.83 -28.27 30.94
N TYR A 14 7.55 -26.98 31.07
CA TYR A 14 6.29 -26.37 30.66
C TYR A 14 6.41 -25.55 29.39
N LYS A 15 7.48 -25.74 28.60
CA LYS A 15 7.72 -25.05 27.34
C LYS A 15 6.49 -25.09 26.45
N GLY A 16 6.05 -23.91 25.96
CA GLY A 16 4.92 -23.78 25.06
C GLY A 16 3.54 -23.90 25.71
N LYS A 17 3.46 -24.17 27.03
CA LYS A 17 2.19 -24.20 27.76
C LYS A 17 1.71 -22.76 28.00
N ILE A 18 0.43 -22.52 27.74
CA ILE A 18 -0.25 -21.25 28.10
C ILE A 18 -0.77 -21.38 29.52
N CYS A 19 -0.43 -20.41 30.38
CA CYS A 19 -0.89 -20.42 31.77
C CYS A 19 -2.39 -20.10 31.82
N GLU A 20 -3.16 -21.00 32.44
CA GLU A 20 -4.62 -20.86 32.56
C GLU A 20 -5.05 -19.70 33.48
N LYS A 21 -4.13 -19.18 34.32
CA LYS A 21 -4.42 -18.07 35.25
C LYS A 21 -4.12 -16.70 34.64
N CYS A 22 -3.00 -16.56 33.91
CA CYS A 22 -2.56 -15.25 33.37
C CYS A 22 -2.47 -15.19 31.85
N GLY A 23 -2.77 -16.28 31.13
CA GLY A 23 -2.75 -16.33 29.66
C GLY A 23 -1.37 -16.25 29.01
N VAL A 24 -0.29 -16.18 29.77
CA VAL A 24 1.07 -16.04 29.26
C VAL A 24 1.65 -17.40 28.84
N GLU A 25 2.23 -17.47 27.64
CA GLU A 25 2.98 -18.61 27.15
C GLU A 25 4.32 -18.75 27.90
N ILE A 26 4.64 -19.98 28.34
CA ILE A 26 5.91 -20.29 29.01
C ILE A 26 6.98 -20.52 27.95
N THR A 27 7.84 -19.53 27.79
CA THR A 27 8.91 -19.50 26.77
C THR A 27 10.19 -18.85 27.34
N THR A 28 11.19 -18.65 26.50
CA THR A 28 12.42 -17.97 26.89
C THR A 28 12.29 -16.45 26.74
N SER A 29 13.10 -15.70 27.51
CA SER A 29 13.14 -14.23 27.39
C SER A 29 13.59 -13.72 26.01
N LYS A 30 14.25 -14.56 25.20
CA LYS A 30 14.65 -14.22 23.84
C LYS A 30 13.49 -13.78 22.95
N VAL A 31 12.28 -14.31 23.17
CA VAL A 31 11.10 -13.92 22.39
C VAL A 31 10.76 -12.42 22.49
N ARG A 32 11.18 -11.76 23.59
CA ARG A 32 11.03 -10.30 23.75
C ARG A 32 11.88 -9.50 22.77
N ARG A 33 12.87 -10.11 22.16
CA ARG A 33 13.74 -9.52 21.11
C ARG A 33 13.37 -10.00 19.70
N GLU A 34 12.65 -11.10 19.58
CA GLU A 34 12.38 -11.78 18.30
C GLU A 34 10.94 -11.59 17.83
N ARG A 35 9.96 -11.56 18.75
CA ARG A 35 8.54 -11.49 18.40
C ARG A 35 8.12 -10.05 18.16
N MET A 36 7.69 -9.76 16.93
CA MET A 36 7.05 -8.51 16.57
C MET A 36 5.55 -8.57 16.85
N GLY A 37 4.99 -7.44 17.25
CA GLY A 37 3.57 -7.22 17.28
C GLY A 37 3.11 -6.42 16.03
N HIS A 38 1.83 -6.11 15.97
CA HIS A 38 1.28 -5.18 15.00
C HIS A 38 0.07 -4.45 15.57
N VAL A 39 -0.25 -3.31 14.99
CA VAL A 39 -1.45 -2.53 15.27
C VAL A 39 -2.27 -2.50 13.99
N GLU A 40 -3.47 -3.06 14.02
CA GLU A 40 -4.42 -2.95 12.91
C GLU A 40 -4.93 -1.52 12.80
N LEU A 41 -4.94 -0.98 11.59
CA LEU A 41 -5.39 0.38 11.33
C LEU A 41 -6.90 0.39 11.03
N ALA A 42 -7.60 1.44 11.47
CA ALA A 42 -9.02 1.61 11.17
C ALA A 42 -9.28 1.89 9.68
N ALA A 43 -8.28 2.41 8.96
CA ALA A 43 -8.29 2.63 7.51
C ALA A 43 -6.88 2.45 6.95
N PRO A 44 -6.74 2.04 5.66
CA PRO A 44 -5.45 1.94 5.00
C PRO A 44 -4.71 3.28 4.97
N VAL A 45 -3.39 3.25 5.10
CA VAL A 45 -2.53 4.44 4.98
C VAL A 45 -1.38 4.21 4.02
N SER A 46 -1.00 5.24 3.29
CA SER A 46 0.15 5.18 2.39
C SER A 46 1.47 5.26 3.14
N HIS A 47 2.39 4.36 2.84
CA HIS A 47 3.73 4.41 3.41
C HIS A 47 4.49 5.61 2.82
N ILE A 48 4.96 6.51 3.70
CA ILE A 48 5.58 7.78 3.33
C ILE A 48 6.83 7.63 2.45
N TRP A 49 7.61 6.57 2.62
CA TRP A 49 8.82 6.32 1.83
C TRP A 49 8.53 6.10 0.35
N TYR A 50 7.37 5.58 0.00
CA TYR A 50 6.99 5.31 -1.39
C TYR A 50 6.17 6.44 -2.02
N PHE A 51 5.55 7.27 -1.17
CA PHE A 51 4.77 8.42 -1.60
C PHE A 51 5.62 9.69 -1.73
N ARG A 52 6.34 10.10 -0.64
CA ARG A 52 7.08 11.37 -0.60
C ARG A 52 8.53 11.32 -1.04
N ALA A 53 9.08 10.14 -1.33
CA ALA A 53 10.41 10.02 -1.92
C ALA A 53 10.48 10.73 -3.28
N ILE A 54 11.64 11.23 -3.64
CA ILE A 54 11.89 11.86 -4.94
C ILE A 54 12.86 10.96 -5.73
N PRO A 55 12.40 10.31 -6.79
CA PRO A 55 11.03 10.30 -7.32
C PRO A 55 10.06 9.42 -6.50
N SER A 56 8.78 9.77 -6.49
CA SER A 56 7.73 8.96 -5.87
C SER A 56 7.57 7.63 -6.61
N LYS A 57 7.84 6.51 -5.95
CA LYS A 57 7.68 5.17 -6.55
C LYS A 57 6.23 4.87 -6.89
N MET A 58 5.33 5.23 -6.01
CA MET A 58 3.88 5.10 -6.20
C MET A 58 3.39 5.96 -7.38
N GLY A 59 3.86 7.21 -7.46
CA GLY A 59 3.54 8.10 -8.58
C GLY A 59 4.07 7.60 -9.93
N LEU A 60 5.26 6.97 -9.95
CA LEU A 60 5.83 6.37 -11.17
C LEU A 60 5.06 5.14 -11.63
N LEU A 61 4.63 4.25 -10.73
CA LEU A 61 3.83 3.08 -11.07
C LEU A 61 2.47 3.48 -11.63
N LEU A 62 1.75 4.35 -10.92
CA LEU A 62 0.41 4.79 -11.31
C LEU A 62 0.39 5.79 -12.46
N ASP A 63 1.54 6.35 -12.84
CA ASP A 63 1.67 7.46 -13.78
C ASP A 63 0.91 8.72 -13.34
N ILE A 64 0.91 8.99 -12.05
CA ILE A 64 0.26 10.14 -11.42
C ILE A 64 1.32 11.05 -10.82
N SER A 65 1.18 12.38 -10.98
CA SER A 65 2.11 13.31 -10.36
C SER A 65 1.98 13.29 -8.82
N PRO A 66 3.07 13.50 -8.06
CA PRO A 66 3.02 13.52 -6.60
C PRO A 66 1.99 14.51 -6.02
N LYS A 67 1.82 15.66 -6.64
CA LYS A 67 0.83 16.67 -6.24
C LYS A 67 -0.63 16.19 -6.37
N LEU A 68 -0.92 15.43 -7.44
CA LEU A 68 -2.26 14.87 -7.66
C LEU A 68 -2.48 13.70 -6.69
N LEU A 69 -1.48 12.85 -6.52
CA LEU A 69 -1.53 11.74 -5.58
C LEU A 69 -1.77 12.23 -4.12
N GLU A 70 -1.10 13.33 -3.74
CA GLU A 70 -1.30 13.99 -2.44
C GLU A 70 -2.76 14.41 -2.22
N LYS A 71 -3.41 15.00 -3.21
CA LYS A 71 -4.82 15.42 -3.11
C LYS A 71 -5.75 14.24 -2.84
N VAL A 72 -5.50 13.08 -3.41
CA VAL A 72 -6.28 11.87 -3.17
C VAL A 72 -6.01 11.31 -1.79
N LEU A 73 -4.75 11.14 -1.42
CA LEU A 73 -4.33 10.56 -0.14
C LEU A 73 -4.77 11.39 1.08
N TYR A 74 -4.84 12.72 0.93
CA TYR A 74 -5.30 13.64 2.00
C TYR A 74 -6.78 14.01 1.87
N PHE A 75 -7.57 13.22 1.16
CA PHE A 75 -9.03 13.37 1.05
C PHE A 75 -9.50 14.71 0.47
N ALA A 76 -8.67 15.37 -0.35
CA ALA A 76 -9.02 16.65 -0.97
C ALA A 76 -9.78 16.47 -2.30
N GLN A 77 -9.54 15.37 -3.02
CA GLN A 77 -10.19 15.05 -4.30
C GLN A 77 -10.41 13.56 -4.46
N TYR A 78 -11.47 13.21 -5.19
CA TYR A 78 -11.73 11.83 -5.63
C TYR A 78 -10.86 11.46 -6.81
N ILE A 79 -10.63 10.17 -7.01
CA ILE A 79 -9.96 9.61 -8.19
C ILE A 79 -10.87 8.58 -8.85
N VAL A 80 -10.96 8.64 -10.18
CA VAL A 80 -11.72 7.68 -10.98
C VAL A 80 -10.97 6.36 -11.03
N ILE A 81 -11.58 5.31 -10.51
CA ILE A 81 -11.07 3.93 -10.54
C ILE A 81 -11.52 3.28 -11.84
N ASP A 82 -12.83 3.28 -12.10
CA ASP A 82 -13.42 2.78 -13.33
C ASP A 82 -14.32 3.89 -13.93
N PRO A 83 -14.03 4.36 -15.16
CA PRO A 83 -14.85 5.38 -15.81
C PRO A 83 -16.19 4.86 -16.33
N GLY A 84 -16.39 3.53 -16.49
CA GLY A 84 -17.59 2.96 -17.10
C GLY A 84 -17.93 3.59 -18.45
N ASP A 85 -19.22 3.79 -18.71
CA ASP A 85 -19.73 4.41 -19.95
C ASP A 85 -19.82 5.95 -19.88
N THR A 86 -18.96 6.57 -19.06
CA THR A 86 -18.93 8.04 -18.90
C THR A 86 -17.76 8.68 -19.66
N PRO A 87 -17.80 10.02 -19.91
CA PRO A 87 -16.70 10.72 -20.56
C PRO A 87 -15.46 10.92 -19.65
N LEU A 88 -15.45 10.32 -18.45
CA LEU A 88 -14.34 10.39 -17.53
C LEU A 88 -13.16 9.53 -18.00
N ALA A 89 -11.97 9.92 -17.63
CA ALA A 89 -10.78 9.09 -17.84
C ALA A 89 -10.40 8.35 -16.56
N LYS A 90 -9.89 7.11 -16.69
CA LYS A 90 -9.31 6.38 -15.56
C LYS A 90 -8.20 7.20 -14.90
N LYS A 91 -8.18 7.24 -13.57
CA LYS A 91 -7.26 8.06 -12.76
C LYS A 91 -7.46 9.58 -12.86
N GLN A 92 -8.54 10.04 -13.46
CA GLN A 92 -8.92 11.46 -13.42
C GLN A 92 -9.29 11.86 -12.00
N LEU A 93 -8.87 13.06 -11.57
CA LEU A 93 -9.28 13.61 -10.29
C LEU A 93 -10.54 14.44 -10.44
N LEU A 94 -11.43 14.29 -9.47
CA LEU A 94 -12.68 15.04 -9.38
C LEU A 94 -12.75 15.78 -8.04
N THR A 95 -13.21 17.04 -8.09
CA THR A 95 -13.62 17.76 -6.90
C THR A 95 -14.95 17.20 -6.38
N GLU A 96 -15.30 17.51 -5.15
CA GLU A 96 -16.60 17.14 -4.55
C GLU A 96 -17.78 17.58 -5.44
N GLN A 97 -17.73 18.81 -5.96
CA GLN A 97 -18.78 19.34 -6.84
C GLN A 97 -18.85 18.53 -8.16
N GLN A 98 -17.71 18.32 -8.81
CA GLN A 98 -17.67 17.53 -10.04
C GLN A 98 -18.17 16.10 -9.82
N TYR A 99 -17.81 15.48 -8.70
CA TYR A 99 -18.30 14.15 -8.38
C TYR A 99 -19.83 14.13 -8.27
N ARG A 100 -20.45 15.10 -7.59
CA ARG A 100 -21.90 15.22 -7.48
C ARG A 100 -22.56 15.41 -8.84
N ASP A 101 -22.03 16.33 -9.66
CA ASP A 101 -22.57 16.63 -11.00
C ASP A 101 -22.53 15.37 -11.90
N TYR A 102 -21.45 14.59 -11.84
CA TYR A 102 -21.35 13.33 -12.59
C TYR A 102 -22.27 12.24 -12.00
N TYR A 103 -22.37 12.15 -10.68
CA TYR A 103 -23.24 11.19 -10.02
C TYR A 103 -24.73 11.42 -10.34
N GLU A 104 -25.18 12.68 -10.36
CA GLU A 104 -26.54 13.03 -10.75
C GLU A 104 -26.85 12.65 -12.23
N LYS A 105 -25.83 12.69 -13.09
CA LYS A 105 -26.02 12.44 -14.52
C LYS A 105 -25.86 10.97 -14.92
N TYR A 106 -24.96 10.24 -14.27
CA TYR A 106 -24.55 8.89 -14.65
C TYR A 106 -24.76 7.85 -13.54
N GLU A 107 -25.24 8.27 -12.36
CA GLU A 107 -25.51 7.42 -11.21
C GLU A 107 -24.34 6.47 -10.89
N ASN A 108 -24.56 5.15 -11.02
CA ASN A 108 -23.60 4.11 -10.68
C ASN A 108 -22.78 3.59 -11.88
N ASP A 109 -22.81 4.28 -13.02
CA ASP A 109 -22.08 3.83 -14.22
C ASP A 109 -20.57 3.98 -14.12
N PHE A 110 -20.07 4.62 -13.07
CA PHE A 110 -18.63 4.81 -12.84
C PHE A 110 -18.29 4.60 -11.36
N THR A 111 -17.02 4.26 -11.13
CA THR A 111 -16.50 4.04 -9.77
C THR A 111 -15.40 5.05 -9.45
N VAL A 112 -15.55 5.72 -8.32
CA VAL A 112 -14.54 6.62 -7.76
C VAL A 112 -14.14 6.18 -6.36
N GLY A 113 -12.98 6.63 -5.92
CA GLY A 113 -12.53 6.44 -4.56
C GLY A 113 -11.77 7.65 -4.04
N ILE A 114 -11.48 7.63 -2.75
CA ILE A 114 -10.74 8.69 -2.07
C ILE A 114 -9.79 8.05 -1.03
N GLY A 115 -8.70 8.73 -0.71
CA GLY A 115 -7.75 8.25 0.29
C GLY A 115 -6.85 7.10 -0.20
N ALA A 116 -6.17 6.48 0.75
CA ALA A 116 -5.21 5.41 0.47
C ALA A 116 -5.89 4.13 -0.05
N GLU A 117 -7.14 3.88 0.32
CA GLU A 117 -7.91 2.73 -0.15
C GLU A 117 -8.09 2.77 -1.68
N ALA A 118 -8.47 3.93 -2.23
CA ALA A 118 -8.59 4.11 -3.68
C ALA A 118 -7.26 3.88 -4.41
N ILE A 119 -6.17 4.36 -3.83
CA ILE A 119 -4.83 4.14 -4.38
C ILE A 119 -4.43 2.67 -4.30
N LYS A 120 -4.79 1.96 -3.22
CA LYS A 120 -4.57 0.52 -3.09
C LYS A 120 -5.27 -0.24 -4.22
N THR A 121 -6.55 0.02 -4.46
CA THR A 121 -7.32 -0.59 -5.55
C THR A 121 -6.64 -0.39 -6.90
N LEU A 122 -6.19 0.84 -7.21
CA LEU A 122 -5.49 1.12 -8.46
C LEU A 122 -4.12 0.41 -8.57
N LEU A 123 -3.43 0.18 -7.44
CA LEU A 123 -2.17 -0.57 -7.41
C LEU A 123 -2.39 -2.07 -7.59
N GLU A 124 -3.47 -2.64 -7.03
CA GLU A 124 -3.86 -4.03 -7.17
C GLU A 124 -4.19 -4.41 -8.63
N GLU A 125 -4.73 -3.47 -9.39
CA GLU A 125 -5.06 -3.65 -10.81
C GLU A 125 -3.84 -3.65 -11.76
N ILE A 126 -2.65 -3.32 -11.27
CA ILE A 126 -1.46 -3.25 -12.11
C ILE A 126 -0.96 -4.65 -12.46
N ASP A 127 -0.99 -5.02 -13.73
CA ASP A 127 -0.22 -6.12 -14.27
C ASP A 127 1.21 -5.64 -14.57
N LEU A 128 2.17 -6.12 -13.78
CA LEU A 128 3.58 -5.72 -13.89
C LEU A 128 4.24 -6.23 -15.19
N GLU A 129 3.82 -7.38 -15.70
CA GLU A 129 4.36 -7.95 -16.95
C GLU A 129 3.88 -7.13 -18.16
N GLU A 130 2.58 -6.85 -18.21
CA GLU A 130 1.99 -6.04 -19.27
C GLU A 130 2.55 -4.61 -19.25
N LEU A 131 2.64 -4.00 -18.06
CA LEU A 131 3.19 -2.65 -17.91
C LEU A 131 4.68 -2.59 -18.30
N SER A 132 5.47 -3.60 -17.95
CA SER A 132 6.88 -3.71 -18.38
C SER A 132 7.00 -3.79 -19.90
N ALA A 133 6.22 -4.67 -20.54
CA ALA A 133 6.21 -4.83 -21.99
C ALA A 133 5.80 -3.52 -22.71
N TYR A 134 4.75 -2.86 -22.22
CA TYR A 134 4.31 -1.56 -22.70
C TYR A 134 5.40 -0.51 -22.62
N LEU A 135 6.04 -0.33 -21.46
CA LEU A 135 7.09 0.66 -21.26
C LEU A 135 8.32 0.39 -22.14
N LYS A 136 8.72 -0.88 -22.31
CA LYS A 136 9.82 -1.25 -23.23
C LYS A 136 9.52 -0.90 -24.68
N LYS A 137 8.28 -1.10 -25.12
CA LYS A 137 7.84 -0.71 -26.46
C LYS A 137 7.87 0.81 -26.67
N GLU A 138 7.29 1.57 -25.71
CA GLU A 138 7.25 3.02 -25.76
C GLU A 138 8.66 3.66 -25.74
N LEU A 139 9.62 3.04 -25.05
CA LEU A 139 11.01 3.50 -24.99
C LEU A 139 11.72 3.50 -26.36
N GLN A 140 11.28 2.66 -27.30
CA GLN A 140 11.88 2.60 -28.66
C GLN A 140 11.62 3.89 -29.45
N THR A 141 10.48 4.53 -29.21
CA THR A 141 10.06 5.73 -29.94
C THR A 141 10.18 7.02 -29.12
N ALA A 142 10.28 6.90 -27.78
CA ALA A 142 10.32 8.04 -26.88
C ALA A 142 11.63 8.82 -26.97
N GLN A 143 11.55 10.15 -26.91
CA GLN A 143 12.69 11.08 -26.91
C GLN A 143 12.60 12.09 -25.77
N GLY A 144 13.74 12.76 -25.46
CA GLY A 144 13.79 13.83 -24.47
C GLY A 144 13.32 13.43 -23.08
N GLN A 145 12.58 14.31 -22.42
CA GLN A 145 12.10 14.09 -21.05
C GLN A 145 11.11 12.93 -20.92
N ARG A 146 10.33 12.64 -21.97
CA ARG A 146 9.42 11.49 -21.99
C ARG A 146 10.19 10.18 -21.87
N LYS A 147 11.32 10.07 -22.58
CA LYS A 147 12.21 8.88 -22.48
C LYS A 147 12.75 8.71 -21.06
N VAL A 148 13.23 9.79 -20.44
CA VAL A 148 13.74 9.76 -19.04
C VAL A 148 12.65 9.31 -18.07
N ARG A 149 11.42 9.80 -18.25
CA ARG A 149 10.29 9.38 -17.41
C ARG A 149 9.99 7.89 -17.57
N PHE A 150 9.96 7.39 -18.80
CA PHE A 150 9.69 5.96 -19.05
C PHE A 150 10.81 5.06 -18.49
N ILE A 151 12.09 5.47 -18.57
CA ILE A 151 13.19 4.74 -17.96
C ILE A 151 12.97 4.62 -16.45
N LYS A 152 12.71 5.72 -15.75
CA LYS A 152 12.44 5.72 -14.31
C LYS A 152 11.24 4.88 -13.92
N ARG A 153 10.18 4.89 -14.74
CA ARG A 153 9.01 4.01 -14.52
C ARG A 153 9.38 2.55 -14.69
N LEU A 154 10.08 2.22 -15.76
CA LEU A 154 10.51 0.85 -16.04
C LEU A 154 11.42 0.30 -14.93
N GLU A 155 12.37 1.08 -14.42
CA GLU A 155 13.21 0.70 -13.29
C GLU A 155 12.38 0.28 -12.07
N VAL A 156 11.35 1.04 -11.72
CA VAL A 156 10.48 0.71 -10.59
C VAL A 156 9.63 -0.53 -10.88
N VAL A 157 9.05 -0.63 -12.07
CA VAL A 157 8.25 -1.80 -12.48
C VAL A 157 9.09 -3.07 -12.44
N GLU A 158 10.30 -3.07 -13.02
CA GLU A 158 11.21 -4.21 -13.01
C GLU A 158 11.66 -4.57 -11.58
N ALA A 159 11.89 -3.59 -10.72
CA ALA A 159 12.24 -3.86 -9.32
C ALA A 159 11.11 -4.61 -8.59
N PHE A 160 9.84 -4.25 -8.79
CA PHE A 160 8.71 -5.00 -8.25
C PHE A 160 8.59 -6.39 -8.88
N ARG A 161 8.67 -6.48 -10.20
CA ARG A 161 8.55 -7.73 -10.95
C ARG A 161 9.61 -8.76 -10.53
N LEU A 162 10.88 -8.35 -10.43
CA LEU A 162 11.99 -9.23 -10.11
C LEU A 162 12.06 -9.61 -8.62
N SER A 163 11.62 -8.75 -7.73
CA SER A 163 11.61 -9.02 -6.29
C SER A 163 10.43 -9.85 -5.82
N GLY A 164 9.36 -9.96 -6.63
CA GLY A 164 8.11 -10.60 -6.24
C GLY A 164 7.29 -9.80 -5.23
N ASN A 165 7.69 -8.55 -4.93
CA ASN A 165 6.89 -7.64 -4.12
C ASN A 165 5.69 -7.12 -4.92
N ARG A 166 4.56 -6.95 -4.23
CA ARG A 166 3.35 -6.43 -4.86
C ARG A 166 3.22 -4.93 -4.64
N PRO A 167 2.78 -4.17 -5.68
CA PRO A 167 2.61 -2.72 -5.59
C PRO A 167 1.71 -2.25 -4.44
N GLU A 168 0.62 -2.95 -4.18
CA GLU A 168 -0.34 -2.62 -3.13
C GLU A 168 0.24 -2.72 -1.71
N TRP A 169 1.35 -3.42 -1.51
CA TRP A 169 2.02 -3.47 -0.20
C TRP A 169 2.63 -2.13 0.24
N MET A 170 2.69 -1.14 -0.65
CA MET A 170 3.04 0.23 -0.29
C MET A 170 1.93 0.95 0.52
N ILE A 171 0.75 0.35 0.58
CA ILE A 171 -0.37 0.79 1.41
C ILE A 171 -0.46 -0.15 2.61
N LEU A 172 -0.43 0.41 3.81
CA LEU A 172 -0.42 -0.33 5.07
C LEU A 172 -1.82 -0.44 5.64
N GLU A 173 -2.22 -1.65 6.02
CA GLU A 173 -3.43 -1.95 6.80
C GLU A 173 -3.10 -2.24 8.26
N ALA A 174 -1.86 -2.61 8.53
CA ALA A 174 -1.34 -2.81 9.87
C ALA A 174 0.06 -2.20 10.01
N LEU A 175 0.35 -1.63 11.18
CA LEU A 175 1.68 -1.11 11.51
C LEU A 175 2.45 -2.16 12.30
N PRO A 176 3.67 -2.53 11.89
CA PRO A 176 4.51 -3.42 12.66
C PRO A 176 5.01 -2.72 13.93
N VAL A 177 5.04 -3.46 15.02
CA VAL A 177 5.59 -3.00 16.31
C VAL A 177 6.84 -3.82 16.60
N ILE A 178 7.95 -3.13 16.77
CA ILE A 178 9.23 -3.78 17.10
C ILE A 178 9.16 -4.49 18.45
N PRO A 179 9.97 -5.55 18.67
CA PRO A 179 10.02 -6.24 19.95
C PRO A 179 10.42 -5.28 21.08
N PRO A 180 9.90 -5.47 22.32
CA PRO A 180 10.08 -4.52 23.42
C PRO A 180 11.53 -4.39 23.92
N ASP A 181 12.38 -5.37 23.63
CA ASP A 181 13.78 -5.40 24.10
C ASP A 181 14.80 -5.20 22.95
N VAL A 182 14.37 -4.56 21.84
CA VAL A 182 15.24 -4.18 20.70
C VAL A 182 15.66 -2.73 20.83
#